data_7e74a2834e3b3e835cf728821ed80069
#
_entry.id   7e74a2834e3b3e835cf728821ed80069
#
_cell.length_a   1.000
_cell.length_b   1.000
_cell.length_c   1.000
_cell.angle_alpha   90.00
_cell.angle_beta   90.00
_cell.angle_gamma   90.00
#
_symmetry.space_group_name_H-M   'P 1'
#
loop_
_entity.id
_entity.type
_entity.pdbx_description
1 polymer ?
#
loop_
_entity_poly.entity_id
_entity_poly.type
_entity_poly.pdbx_seq_one_letter_code
_entity_poly.pdbx_strand_id
1 'polypeptide(L)'
;SSPYGSTSHALANQNAFNTFYGGRPLFYSSGHHTSFVDLHAIVCHRGSWGHNTILPDGHQQKIGVEGYGWIPRHYNGAGINYVLGDASNAYGKVESPLWLERAKASEIEYSPEYGWDENHVTKYRRHIVDLGSTGWILVYDELEGDRPISWHYRLHAVAEPITYDGHKDMVHVRTTNKTSEGDAYLYSTGKLECDTTSRFAVPATNWLKGDANGKFKKNPDHYHFTAKSEPSQVYRYAALINSHGANHPSAAPKRLKDGSLRAGGWTVTVNLSSEGKPAFSAINADGTVTIAYEGEETVVTENGRQTVLTDQVPDLEI
;
A
#
# COMPACT_ATOMS: atom_id res chain seq x y z
N SER A 1 6.77 -4.17 -0.05
CA SER A 1 7.60 -4.85 -1.06
C SER A 1 8.36 -3.82 -1.88
N SER A 2 9.59 -4.08 -2.21
CA SER A 2 10.43 -3.26 -3.11
C SER A 2 11.38 -4.20 -3.84
N PRO A 3 10.85 -5.07 -4.73
CA PRO A 3 11.68 -6.03 -5.45
C PRO A 3 12.56 -5.31 -6.46
N TYR A 4 13.84 -5.64 -6.48
CA TYR A 4 14.82 -5.16 -7.44
C TYR A 4 15.41 -6.35 -8.23
N GLY A 5 15.59 -6.18 -9.53
CA GLY A 5 16.32 -7.15 -10.37
C GLY A 5 15.59 -8.41 -10.77
N SER A 6 14.26 -8.52 -10.56
CA SER A 6 13.47 -9.66 -11.04
C SER A 6 12.88 -9.39 -12.43
N THR A 7 13.31 -10.15 -13.42
CA THR A 7 12.83 -9.98 -14.80
C THR A 7 11.55 -10.72 -15.10
N SER A 8 11.36 -11.96 -14.62
CA SER A 8 10.25 -12.82 -15.07
C SER A 8 9.16 -13.05 -14.02
N HIS A 9 9.48 -12.97 -12.74
CA HIS A 9 8.54 -13.12 -11.62
C HIS A 9 8.24 -11.81 -10.91
N ALA A 10 8.64 -10.67 -11.50
CA ALA A 10 8.37 -9.35 -10.96
C ALA A 10 6.87 -9.09 -10.83
N LEU A 11 6.51 -8.47 -9.72
CA LEU A 11 5.21 -7.86 -9.50
C LEU A 11 5.42 -6.34 -9.46
N ALA A 12 4.52 -5.60 -10.09
CA ALA A 12 4.49 -4.14 -10.01
C ALA A 12 3.81 -3.73 -8.69
N ASN A 13 4.49 -3.96 -7.57
CA ASN A 13 3.95 -3.82 -6.22
C ASN A 13 4.88 -3.06 -5.26
N GLN A 14 5.61 -2.08 -5.79
CA GLN A 14 6.49 -1.25 -4.98
C GLN A 14 5.70 -0.55 -3.89
N ASN A 15 6.26 -0.51 -2.67
CA ASN A 15 5.63 0.01 -1.47
C ASN A 15 4.29 -0.67 -1.08
N ALA A 16 3.96 -1.85 -1.62
CA ALA A 16 2.83 -2.61 -1.14
C ALA A 16 3.13 -3.28 0.21
N PHE A 17 2.08 -3.49 1.00
CA PHE A 17 2.13 -4.22 2.25
C PHE A 17 0.99 -5.24 2.35
N ASN A 18 1.15 -6.23 3.22
CA ASN A 18 0.13 -7.21 3.55
C ASN A 18 0.04 -7.34 5.08
N THR A 19 -1.16 -7.57 5.59
CA THR A 19 -1.39 -7.78 7.02
C THR A 19 -1.96 -9.16 7.31
N PHE A 20 -1.58 -9.70 8.46
CA PHE A 20 -1.98 -11.03 8.92
C PHE A 20 -2.31 -11.01 10.41
N TYR A 21 -3.22 -11.90 10.81
CA TYR A 21 -3.41 -12.24 12.21
C TYR A 21 -3.74 -13.72 12.37
N GLY A 22 -3.09 -14.40 13.31
CA GLY A 22 -3.29 -15.83 13.54
C GLY A 22 -3.08 -16.69 12.29
N GLY A 23 -2.12 -16.35 11.43
CA GLY A 23 -1.83 -17.02 10.16
C GLY A 23 -2.84 -16.75 9.04
N ARG A 24 -3.79 -15.83 9.22
CA ARG A 24 -4.81 -15.49 8.21
C ARG A 24 -4.52 -14.15 7.57
N PRO A 25 -4.52 -14.07 6.21
CA PRO A 25 -4.41 -12.80 5.51
C PRO A 25 -5.65 -11.93 5.74
N LEU A 26 -5.44 -10.63 5.93
CA LEU A 26 -6.48 -9.63 6.13
C LEU A 26 -6.44 -8.60 4.98
N PHE A 27 -5.73 -7.48 5.12
CA PHE A 27 -5.44 -6.66 3.96
C PHE A 27 -4.31 -7.31 3.17
N TYR A 28 -4.66 -7.94 2.06
CA TYR A 28 -3.77 -8.85 1.34
C TYR A 28 -3.88 -8.67 -0.16
N SER A 29 -2.75 -8.71 -0.85
CA SER A 29 -2.68 -8.63 -2.31
C SER A 29 -3.64 -9.61 -2.98
N SER A 30 -4.35 -9.14 -3.98
CA SER A 30 -5.37 -9.88 -4.71
C SER A 30 -4.86 -10.39 -6.06
N GLY A 31 -5.72 -11.09 -6.81
CA GLY A 31 -5.38 -11.67 -8.11
C GLY A 31 -4.91 -13.12 -8.03
N HIS A 32 -4.92 -13.77 -9.17
CA HIS A 32 -4.52 -15.16 -9.34
C HIS A 32 -3.41 -15.28 -10.37
N HIS A 33 -2.37 -16.05 -10.06
CA HIS A 33 -1.38 -16.42 -11.03
C HIS A 33 -1.96 -17.54 -11.92
N THR A 34 -2.65 -17.16 -12.98
CA THR A 34 -3.34 -18.08 -13.91
C THR A 34 -2.38 -18.58 -14.99
N SER A 35 -1.57 -17.69 -15.58
CA SER A 35 -0.48 -18.02 -16.50
C SER A 35 0.45 -16.80 -16.66
N PHE A 36 1.52 -16.95 -17.44
CA PHE A 36 2.45 -15.85 -17.75
C PHE A 36 1.94 -14.90 -18.86
N VAL A 37 0.94 -15.34 -19.61
CA VAL A 37 0.45 -14.65 -20.82
C VAL A 37 -1.07 -14.47 -20.82
N ASP A 38 -1.65 -14.44 -19.66
CA ASP A 38 -3.09 -14.27 -19.51
C ASP A 38 -3.37 -12.84 -19.00
N LEU A 39 -4.42 -12.22 -19.53
CA LEU A 39 -4.76 -10.83 -19.26
C LEU A 39 -4.94 -10.57 -17.77
N HIS A 40 -5.66 -11.45 -17.05
CA HIS A 40 -5.83 -11.33 -15.60
C HIS A 40 -4.48 -11.38 -14.86
N ALA A 41 -3.63 -12.33 -15.24
CA ALA A 41 -2.33 -12.49 -14.60
C ALA A 41 -1.45 -11.25 -14.77
N ILE A 42 -1.49 -10.61 -15.92
CA ILE A 42 -0.69 -9.41 -16.20
C ILE A 42 -1.27 -8.18 -15.48
N VAL A 43 -2.55 -7.86 -15.67
CA VAL A 43 -3.10 -6.59 -15.17
C VAL A 43 -3.61 -6.64 -13.74
N CYS A 44 -4.08 -7.79 -13.23
CA CYS A 44 -4.65 -7.89 -11.89
C CYS A 44 -3.74 -8.56 -10.87
N HIS A 45 -2.96 -9.58 -11.27
CA HIS A 45 -2.09 -10.28 -10.32
C HIS A 45 -0.68 -9.66 -10.27
N ARG A 46 -0.09 -9.34 -11.42
CA ARG A 46 1.24 -8.73 -11.49
C ARG A 46 1.22 -7.23 -11.40
N GLY A 47 0.16 -6.62 -11.92
CA GLY A 47 -0.04 -5.18 -11.89
C GLY A 47 -0.49 -4.67 -10.52
N SER A 48 -0.26 -3.39 -10.28
CA SER A 48 -0.55 -2.73 -9.00
C SER A 48 -2.05 -2.68 -8.65
N TRP A 49 -2.93 -2.96 -9.60
CA TRP A 49 -4.37 -3.06 -9.33
C TRP A 49 -4.73 -4.13 -8.31
N GLY A 50 -3.88 -5.14 -8.13
CA GLY A 50 -4.05 -6.19 -7.14
C GLY A 50 -3.34 -5.94 -5.80
N HIS A 51 -2.70 -4.81 -5.59
CA HIS A 51 -1.82 -4.61 -4.45
C HIS A 51 -2.21 -3.41 -3.57
N ASN A 52 -1.91 -3.50 -2.25
CA ASN A 52 -2.15 -2.46 -1.26
C ASN A 52 -1.11 -1.33 -1.41
N THR A 53 -1.25 -0.54 -2.46
CA THR A 53 -0.34 0.56 -2.81
C THR A 53 -1.12 1.77 -3.32
N ILE A 54 -0.43 2.78 -3.82
CA ILE A 54 -1.04 3.98 -4.42
C ILE A 54 -1.15 3.81 -5.94
N LEU A 55 -2.22 4.32 -6.53
CA LEU A 55 -2.38 4.43 -7.99
C LEU A 55 -2.61 5.90 -8.35
N PRO A 56 -1.65 6.59 -8.98
CA PRO A 56 -1.84 7.95 -9.48
C PRO A 56 -2.81 7.92 -10.67
N ASP A 57 -3.91 8.70 -10.61
CA ASP A 57 -4.98 8.71 -11.62
C ASP A 57 -5.55 7.31 -11.95
N GLY A 58 -5.38 6.32 -11.03
CA GLY A 58 -5.74 4.93 -11.27
C GLY A 58 -4.71 4.13 -12.06
N HIS A 59 -3.58 4.73 -12.46
CA HIS A 59 -2.53 4.09 -13.25
C HIS A 59 -1.66 3.16 -12.43
N GLN A 60 -1.20 2.09 -13.06
CA GLN A 60 -0.38 1.06 -12.46
C GLN A 60 1.11 1.42 -12.49
N GLN A 61 1.87 0.78 -11.61
CA GLN A 61 3.32 0.76 -11.70
C GLN A 61 3.75 -0.04 -12.93
N LYS A 62 4.84 0.36 -13.58
CA LYS A 62 5.38 -0.37 -14.73
C LYS A 62 5.94 -1.72 -14.30
N ILE A 63 5.68 -2.74 -15.12
CA ILE A 63 6.21 -4.09 -14.91
C ILE A 63 7.58 -4.16 -15.58
N GLY A 64 8.58 -4.63 -14.83
CA GLY A 64 9.94 -4.75 -15.31
C GLY A 64 10.95 -4.19 -14.31
N VAL A 65 12.23 -4.29 -14.64
CA VAL A 65 13.31 -3.80 -13.77
C VAL A 65 13.35 -2.28 -13.69
N GLU A 66 12.82 -1.61 -14.69
CA GLU A 66 12.75 -0.15 -14.77
C GLU A 66 11.74 0.44 -13.78
N GLY A 67 10.76 -0.37 -13.33
CA GLY A 67 9.76 0.00 -12.33
C GLY A 67 10.22 -0.35 -10.92
N TYR A 68 11.37 0.16 -10.51
CA TYR A 68 11.97 -0.21 -9.22
C TYR A 68 11.59 0.71 -8.07
N GLY A 69 11.75 0.17 -6.88
CA GLY A 69 11.78 0.90 -5.62
C GLY A 69 12.86 0.32 -4.72
N TRP A 70 13.23 1.05 -3.68
CA TRP A 70 14.20 0.57 -2.69
C TRP A 70 13.77 0.96 -1.28
N ILE A 71 14.55 0.52 -0.28
CA ILE A 71 14.34 0.81 1.13
C ILE A 71 15.49 1.72 1.60
N PRO A 72 15.35 3.06 1.52
CA PRO A 72 16.40 3.99 1.93
C PRO A 72 16.65 4.02 3.44
N ARG A 73 15.65 3.67 4.26
CA ARG A 73 15.79 3.67 5.73
C ARG A 73 15.09 2.48 6.34
N HIS A 74 15.70 1.90 7.35
CA HIS A 74 15.03 0.91 8.21
C HIS A 74 15.59 0.98 9.63
N TYR A 75 14.80 0.54 10.59
CA TYR A 75 15.17 0.36 11.99
C TYR A 75 14.47 -0.88 12.53
N ASN A 76 15.21 -1.69 13.27
CA ASN A 76 14.68 -2.87 13.93
C ASN A 76 15.06 -2.79 15.42
N GLY A 77 14.09 -2.45 16.26
CA GLY A 77 14.23 -2.31 17.70
C GLY A 77 13.36 -3.31 18.47
N ALA A 78 13.49 -3.29 19.78
CA ALA A 78 12.70 -4.17 20.66
C ALA A 78 11.25 -3.67 20.82
N GLY A 79 11.02 -2.36 20.79
CA GLY A 79 9.71 -1.74 21.01
C GLY A 79 9.08 -1.14 19.76
N ILE A 80 9.84 -1.01 18.67
CA ILE A 80 9.38 -0.39 17.43
C ILE A 80 10.19 -0.91 16.24
N ASN A 81 9.53 -1.12 15.10
CA ASN A 81 10.20 -1.37 13.82
C ASN A 81 9.77 -0.30 12.82
N TYR A 82 10.68 0.06 11.93
CA TYR A 82 10.44 1.08 10.94
C TYR A 82 11.08 0.72 9.61
N VAL A 83 10.36 1.03 8.52
CA VAL A 83 10.88 0.96 7.16
C VAL A 83 10.33 2.13 6.35
N LEU A 84 11.21 2.76 5.56
CA LEU A 84 10.86 3.69 4.50
C LEU A 84 11.11 3.00 3.16
N GLY A 85 10.07 2.91 2.33
CA GLY A 85 10.19 2.50 0.94
C GLY A 85 10.05 3.72 0.03
N ASP A 86 10.89 3.81 -0.99
CA ASP A 86 10.81 4.81 -2.06
C ASP A 86 10.43 4.12 -3.37
N ALA A 87 9.30 4.51 -3.96
CA ALA A 87 8.75 3.99 -5.20
C ALA A 87 8.54 5.10 -6.25
N SER A 88 9.28 6.19 -6.16
CA SER A 88 9.16 7.35 -7.06
C SER A 88 9.40 6.97 -8.53
N ASN A 89 10.23 5.96 -8.79
CA ASN A 89 10.54 5.47 -10.14
C ASN A 89 9.63 4.31 -10.62
N ALA A 90 8.61 3.96 -9.82
CA ALA A 90 7.82 2.77 -10.11
C ALA A 90 6.81 2.98 -11.25
N TYR A 91 6.40 4.21 -11.54
CA TYR A 91 5.35 4.52 -12.50
C TYR A 91 5.90 4.84 -13.88
N GLY A 92 5.05 4.75 -14.90
CA GLY A 92 5.37 5.10 -16.28
C GLY A 92 5.08 4.00 -17.28
N LYS A 93 5.49 4.23 -18.52
CA LYS A 93 5.35 3.26 -19.61
C LYS A 93 6.20 2.02 -19.35
N VAL A 94 5.70 0.88 -19.77
CA VAL A 94 6.47 -0.37 -19.75
C VAL A 94 7.39 -0.40 -20.96
N GLU A 95 8.68 -0.54 -20.73
CA GLU A 95 9.73 -0.52 -21.78
C GLU A 95 10.42 -1.89 -21.94
N SER A 96 10.27 -2.78 -20.97
CA SER A 96 10.87 -4.12 -20.97
C SER A 96 10.43 -4.95 -22.20
N PRO A 97 11.33 -5.37 -23.08
CA PRO A 97 10.99 -6.19 -24.26
C PRO A 97 10.25 -7.47 -23.89
N LEU A 98 10.65 -8.13 -22.81
CA LEU A 98 10.01 -9.34 -22.30
C LEU A 98 8.52 -9.10 -21.97
N TRP A 99 8.21 -8.00 -21.31
CA TRP A 99 6.83 -7.70 -20.93
C TRP A 99 6.00 -7.18 -22.09
N LEU A 100 6.60 -6.43 -23.01
CA LEU A 100 5.96 -6.02 -24.27
C LEU A 100 5.58 -7.24 -25.13
N GLU A 101 6.46 -8.24 -25.26
CA GLU A 101 6.15 -9.49 -25.96
C GLU A 101 5.01 -10.26 -25.27
N ARG A 102 5.03 -10.38 -23.94
CA ARG A 102 3.98 -11.05 -23.17
C ARG A 102 2.64 -10.34 -23.28
N ALA A 103 2.62 -9.04 -23.24
CA ALA A 103 1.42 -8.25 -23.45
C ALA A 103 0.86 -8.52 -24.86
N LYS A 104 1.69 -8.43 -25.89
CA LYS A 104 1.29 -8.73 -27.26
C LYS A 104 0.73 -10.15 -27.43
N ALA A 105 1.35 -11.14 -26.78
CA ALA A 105 0.87 -12.53 -26.76
C ALA A 105 -0.48 -12.70 -26.06
N SER A 106 -0.84 -11.78 -25.17
CA SER A 106 -2.14 -11.73 -24.45
C SER A 106 -3.12 -10.76 -25.07
N GLU A 107 -2.85 -10.24 -26.27
CA GLU A 107 -3.66 -9.22 -26.96
C GLU A 107 -3.81 -7.93 -26.13
N ILE A 108 -2.80 -7.58 -25.31
CA ILE A 108 -2.78 -6.40 -24.48
C ILE A 108 -1.87 -5.35 -25.13
N GLU A 109 -2.33 -4.12 -25.18
CA GLU A 109 -1.47 -2.95 -25.40
C GLU A 109 -1.19 -2.27 -24.06
N TYR A 110 0.06 -1.86 -23.84
CA TYR A 110 0.37 -1.02 -22.68
C TYR A 110 -0.18 0.38 -22.92
N SER A 111 -1.37 0.62 -22.40
CA SER A 111 -2.17 1.82 -22.63
C SER A 111 -2.85 2.25 -21.34
N PRO A 112 -3.39 3.48 -21.25
CA PRO A 112 -4.16 3.95 -20.11
C PRO A 112 -5.38 3.07 -19.78
N GLU A 113 -5.96 2.36 -20.75
CA GLU A 113 -7.07 1.41 -20.54
C GLU A 113 -6.68 0.30 -19.55
N TYR A 114 -5.43 -0.17 -19.60
CA TYR A 114 -4.89 -1.17 -18.69
C TYR A 114 -4.06 -0.56 -17.57
N GLY A 115 -4.13 0.75 -17.40
CA GLY A 115 -3.53 1.47 -16.29
C GLY A 115 -2.05 1.82 -16.45
N TRP A 116 -1.50 1.83 -17.67
CA TRP A 116 -0.13 2.31 -17.93
C TRP A 116 -0.11 3.55 -18.79
N ASP A 117 0.54 4.60 -18.29
CA ASP A 117 0.65 5.89 -18.96
C ASP A 117 2.00 6.55 -18.62
N GLU A 118 2.20 7.78 -19.08
CA GLU A 118 3.38 8.57 -18.74
C GLU A 118 3.51 8.79 -17.23
N ASN A 119 4.75 8.82 -16.74
CA ASN A 119 4.98 9.07 -15.34
C ASN A 119 4.85 10.56 -15.02
N HIS A 120 3.96 10.88 -14.09
CA HIS A 120 3.79 12.20 -13.51
C HIS A 120 4.09 12.22 -12.00
N VAL A 121 4.52 11.07 -11.44
CA VAL A 121 4.90 10.96 -10.03
C VAL A 121 6.35 11.40 -9.88
N THR A 122 6.59 12.43 -9.08
CA THR A 122 7.94 12.90 -8.74
C THR A 122 8.40 12.39 -7.39
N LYS A 123 7.46 12.01 -6.50
CA LYS A 123 7.75 11.38 -5.21
C LYS A 123 6.64 10.41 -4.81
N TYR A 124 7.03 9.23 -4.41
CA TYR A 124 6.20 8.31 -3.63
C TYR A 124 7.05 7.60 -2.58
N ARG A 125 6.96 8.10 -1.36
CA ARG A 125 7.61 7.52 -0.19
C ARG A 125 6.57 7.00 0.77
N ARG A 126 6.74 5.77 1.25
CA ARG A 126 5.88 5.13 2.24
C ARG A 126 6.66 4.76 3.46
N HIS A 127 6.29 5.35 4.57
CA HIS A 127 6.79 5.00 5.89
C HIS A 127 5.85 3.96 6.51
N ILE A 128 6.42 2.88 7.02
CA ILE A 128 5.67 1.86 7.77
C ILE A 128 6.34 1.75 9.14
N VAL A 129 5.56 2.00 10.19
CA VAL A 129 5.98 1.93 11.58
C VAL A 129 5.16 0.87 12.29
N ASP A 130 5.81 -0.23 12.69
CA ASP A 130 5.21 -1.22 13.58
C ASP A 130 5.33 -0.71 15.03
N LEU A 131 4.20 -0.47 15.67
CA LEU A 131 4.08 0.07 17.01
C LEU A 131 4.20 -1.04 18.09
N GLY A 132 5.10 -1.97 17.86
CA GLY A 132 5.49 -3.03 18.78
C GLY A 132 4.39 -4.06 19.05
N SER A 133 4.34 -4.59 20.28
CA SER A 133 3.42 -5.67 20.66
C SER A 133 1.93 -5.30 20.65
N THR A 134 1.60 -4.08 20.25
CA THR A 134 0.20 -3.57 20.27
C THR A 134 -0.63 -4.05 19.08
N GLY A 135 0.01 -4.59 18.04
CA GLY A 135 -0.63 -4.96 16.78
C GLY A 135 -1.05 -3.78 15.91
N TRP A 136 -0.65 -2.54 16.27
CA TRP A 136 -0.89 -1.35 15.48
C TRP A 136 0.29 -1.03 14.56
N ILE A 137 -0.04 -0.61 13.35
CA ILE A 137 0.91 -0.17 12.32
C ILE A 137 0.48 1.22 11.86
N LEU A 138 1.42 2.17 11.83
CA LEU A 138 1.24 3.44 11.13
C LEU A 138 1.83 3.29 9.72
N VAL A 139 1.04 3.60 8.70
CA VAL A 139 1.48 3.80 7.33
C VAL A 139 1.32 5.28 7.00
N TYR A 140 2.40 5.95 6.58
CA TYR A 140 2.38 7.35 6.19
C TYR A 140 2.97 7.50 4.78
N ASP A 141 2.21 8.12 3.87
CA ASP A 141 2.59 8.31 2.47
C ASP A 141 2.85 9.77 2.14
N GLU A 142 3.98 10.00 1.48
CA GLU A 142 4.33 11.26 0.84
C GLU A 142 4.21 11.11 -0.68
N LEU A 143 3.37 11.94 -1.28
CA LEU A 143 3.04 11.86 -2.69
C LEU A 143 3.21 13.25 -3.32
N GLU A 144 4.00 13.31 -4.40
CA GLU A 144 4.20 14.52 -5.18
C GLU A 144 4.14 14.20 -6.68
N GLY A 145 3.58 15.11 -7.45
CA GLY A 145 3.49 15.02 -8.91
C GLY A 145 3.94 16.31 -9.59
N ASP A 146 4.32 16.22 -10.86
CA ASP A 146 4.65 17.38 -11.71
C ASP A 146 3.39 18.15 -12.16
N ARG A 147 2.21 17.55 -11.98
CA ARG A 147 0.87 18.14 -12.19
C ARG A 147 -0.09 17.66 -11.09
N PRO A 148 -1.31 18.26 -10.99
CA PRO A 148 -2.35 17.71 -10.14
C PRO A 148 -2.71 16.26 -10.54
N ILE A 149 -2.68 15.35 -9.56
CA ILE A 149 -2.94 13.91 -9.69
C ILE A 149 -4.02 13.52 -8.68
N SER A 150 -4.97 12.69 -9.08
CA SER A 150 -5.87 11.99 -8.17
C SER A 150 -5.15 10.77 -7.59
N TRP A 151 -4.87 10.78 -6.30
CA TRP A 151 -4.14 9.73 -5.63
C TRP A 151 -5.10 8.68 -5.09
N HIS A 152 -5.04 7.44 -5.61
CA HIS A 152 -5.92 6.35 -5.19
C HIS A 152 -5.21 5.45 -4.19
N TYR A 153 -5.65 5.47 -2.94
CA TYR A 153 -5.23 4.51 -1.91
C TYR A 153 -5.99 3.21 -2.07
N ARG A 154 -5.27 2.08 -2.18
CA ARG A 154 -5.89 0.76 -2.41
C ARG A 154 -5.70 -0.16 -1.22
N LEU A 155 -6.79 -0.89 -0.88
CA LEU A 155 -6.75 -2.03 0.03
C LEU A 155 -7.51 -3.21 -0.59
N HIS A 156 -7.04 -4.41 -0.35
CA HIS A 156 -7.61 -5.64 -0.89
C HIS A 156 -7.80 -6.68 0.20
N ALA A 157 -8.78 -7.58 0.01
CA ALA A 157 -8.99 -8.77 0.83
C ALA A 157 -9.35 -9.96 -0.06
N VAL A 158 -8.99 -11.16 0.40
CA VAL A 158 -9.18 -12.40 -0.38
C VAL A 158 -10.23 -13.33 0.22
N ALA A 159 -10.64 -13.10 1.48
CA ALA A 159 -11.51 -14.01 2.20
C ALA A 159 -12.95 -13.51 2.27
N GLU A 160 -13.16 -12.29 2.73
CA GLU A 160 -14.48 -11.70 2.98
C GLU A 160 -14.56 -10.26 2.43
N PRO A 161 -15.76 -9.74 2.16
CA PRO A 161 -15.94 -8.39 1.66
C PRO A 161 -15.28 -7.33 2.55
N ILE A 162 -14.74 -6.31 1.91
CA ILE A 162 -14.31 -5.09 2.59
C ILE A 162 -15.53 -4.19 2.79
N THR A 163 -15.70 -3.69 3.99
CA THR A 163 -16.67 -2.65 4.33
C THR A 163 -15.96 -1.36 4.73
N TYR A 164 -16.62 -0.22 4.57
CA TYR A 164 -16.09 1.05 5.05
C TYR A 164 -17.18 1.99 5.56
N ASP A 165 -16.78 2.85 6.50
CA ASP A 165 -17.58 3.94 7.04
C ASP A 165 -16.82 5.25 6.92
N GLY A 166 -17.42 6.25 6.27
CA GLY A 166 -16.87 7.60 6.15
C GLY A 166 -17.24 8.46 7.35
N HIS A 167 -16.26 9.03 8.03
CA HIS A 167 -16.42 10.05 9.06
C HIS A 167 -15.84 11.38 8.56
N LYS A 168 -16.11 12.47 9.27
CA LYS A 168 -15.70 13.82 8.86
C LYS A 168 -14.21 13.94 8.51
N ASP A 169 -13.33 13.28 9.28
CA ASP A 169 -11.88 13.44 9.18
C ASP A 169 -11.16 12.10 8.95
N MET A 170 -11.91 11.02 8.69
CA MET A 170 -11.34 9.67 8.62
C MET A 170 -12.27 8.71 7.89
N VAL A 171 -11.70 7.75 7.18
CA VAL A 171 -12.42 6.59 6.62
C VAL A 171 -11.98 5.35 7.38
N HIS A 172 -12.93 4.64 7.99
CA HIS A 172 -12.69 3.36 8.63
C HIS A 172 -12.98 2.24 7.63
N VAL A 173 -11.99 1.41 7.35
CA VAL A 173 -12.06 0.27 6.43
C VAL A 173 -11.86 -1.01 7.22
N ARG A 174 -12.73 -1.98 7.02
CA ARG A 174 -12.69 -3.28 7.73
C ARG A 174 -12.72 -4.46 6.79
N THR A 175 -11.98 -5.50 7.12
CA THR A 175 -12.07 -6.84 6.53
C THR A 175 -12.01 -7.91 7.60
N THR A 176 -12.54 -9.09 7.28
CA THR A 176 -12.52 -10.24 8.19
C THR A 176 -11.99 -11.48 7.49
N ASN A 177 -11.45 -12.42 8.25
CA ASN A 177 -11.09 -13.74 7.78
C ASN A 177 -11.28 -14.74 8.91
N LYS A 178 -12.47 -15.38 8.96
CA LYS A 178 -12.91 -16.27 10.04
C LYS A 178 -12.89 -15.55 11.40
N THR A 179 -11.95 -15.92 12.28
CA THR A 179 -11.79 -15.36 13.63
C THR A 179 -10.78 -14.22 13.70
N SER A 180 -10.36 -13.70 12.58
CA SER A 180 -9.39 -12.58 12.48
C SER A 180 -10.04 -11.38 11.80
N GLU A 181 -9.74 -10.18 12.27
CA GLU A 181 -10.25 -8.91 11.76
C GLU A 181 -9.09 -7.95 11.49
N GLY A 182 -9.24 -7.13 10.45
CA GLY A 182 -8.34 -6.04 10.11
C GLY A 182 -9.11 -4.74 10.00
N ASP A 183 -8.70 -3.75 10.77
CA ASP A 183 -9.21 -2.39 10.76
C ASP A 183 -8.14 -1.44 10.23
N ALA A 184 -8.49 -0.59 9.27
CA ALA A 184 -7.64 0.50 8.79
C ALA A 184 -8.39 1.83 8.93
N TYR A 185 -7.79 2.77 9.65
CA TYR A 185 -8.31 4.13 9.86
C TYR A 185 -7.48 5.06 9.00
N LEU A 186 -8.06 5.47 7.86
CA LEU A 186 -7.39 6.26 6.82
C LEU A 186 -7.69 7.74 7.00
N TYR A 187 -6.63 8.53 7.12
CA TYR A 187 -6.61 9.99 7.19
C TYR A 187 -5.89 10.53 5.95
N SER A 188 -6.23 11.73 5.51
CA SER A 188 -5.69 12.30 4.27
C SER A 188 -5.66 13.83 4.26
N THR A 189 -4.91 14.40 3.33
CA THR A 189 -4.83 15.84 3.10
C THR A 189 -6.19 16.48 2.84
N GLY A 190 -7.04 15.81 2.07
CA GLY A 190 -8.36 16.32 1.67
C GLY A 190 -9.44 15.25 1.76
N LYS A 191 -10.61 15.59 1.26
CA LYS A 191 -11.76 14.68 1.21
C LYS A 191 -11.49 13.52 0.26
N LEU A 192 -12.01 12.34 0.60
CA LEU A 192 -11.89 11.12 -0.19
C LEU A 192 -13.24 10.71 -0.77
N GLU A 193 -13.25 10.30 -2.02
CA GLU A 193 -14.29 9.50 -2.62
C GLU A 193 -13.94 8.03 -2.47
N CYS A 194 -14.80 7.25 -1.81
CA CYS A 194 -14.54 5.85 -1.48
C CYS A 194 -15.49 4.92 -2.21
N ASP A 195 -14.97 3.79 -2.67
CA ASP A 195 -15.73 2.74 -3.33
C ASP A 195 -15.19 1.34 -2.97
N THR A 196 -16.07 0.34 -3.07
CA THR A 196 -15.73 -1.09 -2.94
C THR A 196 -16.26 -1.88 -4.12
N THR A 197 -15.50 -2.87 -4.55
CA THR A 197 -15.94 -3.84 -5.54
C THR A 197 -15.55 -5.26 -5.14
N SER A 198 -16.41 -6.22 -5.44
CA SER A 198 -16.18 -7.65 -5.25
C SER A 198 -15.79 -8.35 -6.56
N ARG A 199 -15.20 -7.63 -7.51
CA ARG A 199 -14.84 -8.16 -8.83
C ARG A 199 -13.47 -7.66 -9.25
N PHE A 200 -12.75 -8.51 -9.96
CA PHE A 200 -11.58 -8.08 -10.72
C PHE A 200 -11.98 -7.25 -11.94
N ALA A 201 -11.16 -6.30 -12.33
CA ALA A 201 -11.29 -5.60 -13.60
C ALA A 201 -11.26 -6.59 -14.79
N VAL A 202 -10.43 -7.62 -14.70
CA VAL A 202 -10.37 -8.74 -15.63
C VAL A 202 -10.61 -10.04 -14.87
N PRO A 203 -11.66 -10.83 -15.24
CA PRO A 203 -11.93 -12.10 -14.58
C PRO A 203 -10.80 -13.11 -14.72
N ALA A 204 -10.52 -13.88 -13.66
CA ALA A 204 -9.49 -14.92 -13.65
C ALA A 204 -10.03 -16.26 -14.16
N THR A 205 -9.50 -16.77 -15.25
CA THR A 205 -9.83 -18.10 -15.78
C THR A 205 -9.04 -19.18 -15.03
N ASN A 206 -9.73 -20.23 -14.59
CA ASN A 206 -9.09 -21.40 -14.00
C ASN A 206 -8.83 -22.45 -15.09
N TRP A 207 -7.64 -22.40 -15.66
CA TRP A 207 -7.20 -23.31 -16.73
C TRP A 207 -7.10 -24.78 -16.33
N LEU A 208 -7.12 -25.07 -15.03
CA LEU A 208 -7.04 -26.45 -14.50
C LEU A 208 -8.43 -27.08 -14.28
N LYS A 209 -9.50 -26.31 -14.34
CA LYS A 209 -10.87 -26.76 -14.06
C LYS A 209 -11.82 -26.42 -15.20
N GLY A 210 -11.81 -27.23 -16.26
CA GLY A 210 -12.81 -27.21 -17.33
C GLY A 210 -14.07 -28.02 -16.97
N ASP A 211 -15.18 -27.73 -17.66
CA ASP A 211 -16.36 -28.59 -17.66
C ASP A 211 -16.26 -29.66 -18.78
N ALA A 212 -17.27 -30.53 -18.88
CA ALA A 212 -17.34 -31.58 -19.87
C ALA A 212 -17.37 -31.07 -21.33
N ASN A 213 -17.68 -29.79 -21.55
CA ASN A 213 -17.73 -29.14 -22.85
C ASN A 213 -16.42 -28.34 -23.15
N GLY A 214 -15.39 -28.48 -22.30
CA GLY A 214 -14.11 -27.76 -22.44
C GLY A 214 -14.17 -26.29 -22.01
N LYS A 215 -15.26 -25.82 -21.41
CA LYS A 215 -15.37 -24.46 -20.89
C LYS A 215 -14.71 -24.36 -19.51
N PHE A 216 -13.70 -23.52 -19.41
CA PHE A 216 -13.00 -23.29 -18.14
C PHE A 216 -13.85 -22.52 -17.13
N LYS A 217 -13.70 -22.89 -15.86
CA LYS A 217 -14.34 -22.18 -14.73
C LYS A 217 -13.60 -20.87 -14.43
N LYS A 218 -14.34 -19.94 -13.85
CA LYS A 218 -13.76 -18.73 -13.24
C LYS A 218 -13.14 -19.05 -11.89
N ASN A 219 -12.00 -18.44 -11.57
CA ASN A 219 -11.51 -18.39 -10.19
C ASN A 219 -12.40 -17.44 -9.36
N PRO A 220 -12.46 -17.60 -8.03
CA PRO A 220 -13.18 -16.68 -7.15
C PRO A 220 -12.72 -15.24 -7.36
N ASP A 221 -13.64 -14.30 -7.32
CA ASP A 221 -13.33 -12.88 -7.24
C ASP A 221 -12.79 -12.55 -5.84
N HIS A 222 -12.00 -11.47 -5.73
CA HIS A 222 -11.53 -10.89 -4.48
C HIS A 222 -12.17 -9.53 -4.23
N TYR A 223 -11.89 -8.92 -3.09
CA TYR A 223 -12.52 -7.70 -2.65
C TYR A 223 -11.52 -6.54 -2.68
N HIS A 224 -11.98 -5.39 -3.13
CA HIS A 224 -11.15 -4.22 -3.38
C HIS A 224 -11.82 -2.99 -2.79
N PHE A 225 -11.05 -2.19 -2.07
CA PHE A 225 -11.40 -0.86 -1.61
C PHE A 225 -10.51 0.16 -2.31
N THR A 226 -11.10 1.28 -2.70
CA THR A 226 -10.39 2.43 -3.26
C THR A 226 -10.85 3.70 -2.57
N ALA A 227 -9.89 4.52 -2.12
CA ALA A 227 -10.12 5.88 -1.67
C ALA A 227 -9.39 6.83 -2.61
N LYS A 228 -10.13 7.68 -3.33
CA LYS A 228 -9.62 8.62 -4.33
C LYS A 228 -9.57 10.01 -3.76
N SER A 229 -8.47 10.73 -3.94
CA SER A 229 -8.37 12.15 -3.63
C SER A 229 -8.93 13.02 -4.76
N GLU A 230 -9.30 14.25 -4.45
CA GLU A 230 -9.30 15.32 -5.45
C GLU A 230 -7.89 15.48 -6.03
N PRO A 231 -7.76 15.92 -7.30
CA PRO A 231 -6.45 16.12 -7.91
C PRO A 231 -5.60 17.16 -7.15
N SER A 232 -4.36 16.78 -6.82
CA SER A 232 -3.40 17.64 -6.10
C SER A 232 -1.97 17.28 -6.49
N GLN A 233 -1.08 18.28 -6.56
CA GLN A 233 0.35 18.03 -6.79
C GLN A 233 1.06 17.45 -5.57
N VAL A 234 0.63 17.81 -4.37
CA VAL A 234 1.17 17.30 -3.10
C VAL A 234 0.04 16.67 -2.30
N TYR A 235 0.20 15.44 -1.90
CA TYR A 235 -0.81 14.73 -1.11
C TYR A 235 -0.18 13.84 -0.06
N ARG A 236 -0.88 13.61 1.03
CA ARG A 236 -0.45 12.76 2.14
C ARG A 236 -1.57 11.89 2.63
N TYR A 237 -1.24 10.64 2.91
CA TYR A 237 -2.09 9.70 3.61
C TYR A 237 -1.45 9.29 4.92
N ALA A 238 -2.25 9.03 5.92
CA ALA A 238 -1.87 8.29 7.11
C ALA A 238 -2.92 7.22 7.39
N ALA A 239 -2.50 5.99 7.54
CA ALA A 239 -3.37 4.90 7.96
C ALA A 239 -2.86 4.29 9.27
N LEU A 240 -3.73 4.22 10.27
CA LEU A 240 -3.53 3.42 11.46
C LEU A 240 -4.23 2.09 11.25
N ILE A 241 -3.45 1.01 11.16
CA ILE A 241 -3.95 -0.32 10.84
C ILE A 241 -3.77 -1.22 12.06
N ASN A 242 -4.81 -1.96 12.41
CA ASN A 242 -4.76 -2.97 13.46
C ASN A 242 -5.26 -4.31 12.93
N SER A 243 -4.55 -5.36 13.27
CA SER A 243 -4.91 -6.75 12.97
C SER A 243 -5.10 -7.50 14.28
N HIS A 244 -6.28 -8.07 14.51
CA HIS A 244 -6.65 -8.66 15.79
C HIS A 244 -7.60 -9.86 15.65
N GLY A 245 -7.84 -10.56 16.74
CA GLY A 245 -8.88 -11.59 16.81
C GLY A 245 -10.27 -10.97 16.94
N ALA A 246 -11.28 -11.54 16.29
CA ALA A 246 -12.68 -11.08 16.37
C ALA A 246 -13.23 -11.01 17.81
N ASN A 247 -12.71 -11.86 18.69
CA ASN A 247 -13.08 -11.86 20.10
C ASN A 247 -12.30 -10.83 20.97
N HIS A 248 -11.36 -10.10 20.35
CA HIS A 248 -10.52 -9.10 21.00
C HIS A 248 -10.46 -7.84 20.15
N PRO A 249 -11.61 -7.15 19.92
CA PRO A 249 -11.66 -5.98 19.08
C PRO A 249 -10.76 -4.87 19.65
N SER A 250 -10.03 -4.22 18.79
CA SER A 250 -9.26 -3.06 19.16
C SER A 250 -10.16 -1.82 19.23
N ALA A 251 -9.90 -0.95 20.20
CA ALA A 251 -10.60 0.34 20.25
C ALA A 251 -10.13 1.22 19.07
N ALA A 252 -11.07 1.88 18.42
CA ALA A 252 -10.75 2.85 17.37
C ALA A 252 -9.78 3.95 17.85
N PRO A 253 -8.91 4.49 16.98
CA PRO A 253 -8.04 5.60 17.34
C PRO A 253 -8.86 6.79 17.85
N LYS A 254 -8.44 7.37 18.96
CA LYS A 254 -9.08 8.53 19.56
C LYS A 254 -8.30 9.81 19.26
N ARG A 255 -8.94 10.78 18.60
CA ARG A 255 -8.36 12.11 18.41
C ARG A 255 -8.32 12.87 19.74
N LEU A 256 -7.17 13.43 20.06
CA LEU A 256 -6.93 14.25 21.24
C LEU A 256 -7.16 15.73 20.93
N LYS A 257 -7.14 16.59 21.98
CA LYS A 257 -7.40 18.03 21.84
C LYS A 257 -6.35 18.76 21.00
N ASP A 258 -5.11 18.28 20.99
CA ASP A 258 -3.98 18.79 20.20
C ASP A 258 -3.96 18.28 18.75
N GLY A 259 -4.96 17.48 18.37
CA GLY A 259 -5.08 16.89 17.03
C GLY A 259 -4.34 15.55 16.86
N SER A 260 -3.54 15.13 17.81
CA SER A 260 -2.88 13.81 17.79
C SER A 260 -3.89 12.66 17.95
N LEU A 261 -3.48 11.45 17.63
CA LEU A 261 -4.29 10.23 17.67
C LEU A 261 -3.74 9.27 18.74
N ARG A 262 -4.59 8.73 19.57
CA ARG A 262 -4.23 7.67 20.52
C ARG A 262 -4.71 6.32 20.00
N ALA A 263 -3.80 5.36 19.80
CA ALA A 263 -4.06 4.00 19.35
C ALA A 263 -3.14 3.01 20.08
N GLY A 264 -3.68 1.97 20.67
CA GLY A 264 -2.92 0.87 21.28
C GLY A 264 -1.86 1.29 22.33
N GLY A 265 -2.11 2.35 23.08
CA GLY A 265 -1.13 2.90 24.03
C GLY A 265 -0.09 3.85 23.42
N TRP A 266 -0.17 4.12 22.13
CA TRP A 266 0.67 5.09 21.43
C TRP A 266 -0.08 6.41 21.20
N THR A 267 0.67 7.51 21.23
CA THR A 267 0.20 8.82 20.73
C THR A 267 0.91 9.09 19.41
N VAL A 268 0.13 9.25 18.35
CA VAL A 268 0.61 9.44 16.98
C VAL A 268 0.21 10.82 16.48
N THR A 269 1.15 11.59 15.98
CA THR A 269 0.91 12.86 15.31
C THR A 269 1.32 12.74 13.85
N VAL A 270 0.49 13.26 12.94
CA VAL A 270 0.76 13.24 11.49
C VAL A 270 0.50 14.61 10.89
N ASN A 271 1.40 15.10 10.06
CA ASN A 271 1.17 16.28 9.24
C ASN A 271 0.56 15.86 7.90
N LEU A 272 -0.72 16.15 7.70
CA LEU A 272 -1.45 15.87 6.46
C LEU A 272 -1.61 17.11 5.57
N SER A 273 -1.07 18.27 5.96
CA SER A 273 -1.11 19.47 5.13
C SER A 273 -0.27 19.29 3.87
N SER A 274 -0.79 19.71 2.71
CA SER A 274 -0.01 19.80 1.47
C SER A 274 1.07 20.89 1.55
N GLU A 275 0.95 21.81 2.50
CA GLU A 275 1.91 22.87 2.75
C GLU A 275 2.92 22.43 3.83
N GLY A 276 4.16 22.85 3.69
CA GLY A 276 5.22 22.54 4.64
C GLY A 276 5.82 21.13 4.50
N LYS A 277 6.72 20.81 5.41
CA LYS A 277 7.46 19.52 5.39
C LYS A 277 6.53 18.36 5.77
N PRO A 278 6.66 17.20 5.11
CA PRO A 278 6.03 15.98 5.58
C PRO A 278 6.58 15.60 6.96
N ALA A 279 5.71 15.20 7.88
CA ALA A 279 6.12 14.87 9.23
C ALA A 279 5.15 13.90 9.91
N PHE A 280 5.69 13.03 10.73
CA PHE A 280 4.93 12.26 11.72
C PHE A 280 5.77 12.02 12.97
N SER A 281 5.09 11.71 14.07
CA SER A 281 5.73 11.16 15.27
C SER A 281 4.84 10.12 15.92
N ALA A 282 5.45 9.17 16.62
CA ALA A 282 4.76 8.25 17.51
C ALA A 282 5.56 8.11 18.81
N ILE A 283 4.85 8.12 19.93
CA ILE A 283 5.41 7.98 21.27
C ILE A 283 4.56 6.98 22.07
N ASN A 284 5.19 6.01 22.70
CA ASN A 284 4.50 5.07 23.56
C ASN A 284 4.07 5.71 24.89
N ALA A 285 3.23 5.01 25.65
CA ALA A 285 2.55 5.59 26.83
C ALA A 285 3.49 6.10 27.93
N ASP A 286 4.66 5.46 28.11
CA ASP A 286 5.65 5.84 29.12
C ASP A 286 6.77 6.75 28.57
N GLY A 287 6.74 7.07 27.29
CA GLY A 287 7.71 7.95 26.64
C GLY A 287 9.10 7.33 26.42
N THR A 288 9.25 6.04 26.65
CA THR A 288 10.56 5.34 26.52
C THR A 288 10.92 4.97 25.08
N VAL A 289 9.91 4.88 24.21
CA VAL A 289 10.06 4.59 22.78
C VAL A 289 9.40 5.68 21.96
N THR A 290 10.16 6.31 21.07
CA THR A 290 9.67 7.34 20.17
C THR A 290 10.23 7.17 18.79
N ILE A 291 9.47 7.57 17.78
CA ILE A 291 9.93 7.81 16.42
C ILE A 291 9.42 9.17 15.97
N ALA A 292 10.25 9.94 15.32
CA ALA A 292 9.89 11.21 14.69
C ALA A 292 10.53 11.31 13.31
N TYR A 293 9.76 11.78 12.35
CA TYR A 293 10.17 12.08 10.99
C TYR A 293 9.79 13.51 10.64
N GLU A 294 10.71 14.25 10.04
CA GLU A 294 10.46 15.60 9.54
C GLU A 294 11.28 15.86 8.27
N GLY A 295 10.70 15.45 7.12
CA GLY A 295 11.22 15.74 5.77
C GLY A 295 12.46 14.95 5.36
N GLU A 296 13.56 15.04 6.09
CA GLU A 296 14.86 14.48 5.67
C GLU A 296 15.39 13.37 6.57
N GLU A 297 15.09 13.43 7.85
CA GLU A 297 15.64 12.50 8.86
C GLU A 297 14.52 11.76 9.58
N THR A 298 14.82 10.54 9.99
CA THR A 298 13.99 9.80 10.94
C THR A 298 14.80 9.58 12.19
N VAL A 299 14.27 9.98 13.34
CA VAL A 299 14.90 9.82 14.64
C VAL A 299 14.13 8.81 15.46
N VAL A 300 14.78 7.74 15.87
CA VAL A 300 14.22 6.73 16.79
C VAL A 300 14.93 6.83 18.13
N THR A 301 14.15 6.85 19.22
CA THR A 301 14.69 6.76 20.58
C THR A 301 14.09 5.54 21.28
N GLU A 302 14.93 4.68 21.80
CA GLU A 302 14.56 3.55 22.64
C GLU A 302 15.40 3.54 23.91
N ASN A 303 14.75 3.51 25.08
CA ASN A 303 15.42 3.44 26.38
C ASN A 303 16.55 4.50 26.56
N GLY A 304 16.28 5.72 26.11
CA GLY A 304 17.21 6.83 26.18
C GLY A 304 18.33 6.83 25.11
N ARG A 305 18.40 5.81 24.25
CA ARG A 305 19.33 5.78 23.12
C ARG A 305 18.67 6.32 21.86
N GLN A 306 19.27 7.35 21.28
CA GLN A 306 18.82 7.95 20.03
C GLN A 306 19.59 7.37 18.83
N THR A 307 18.86 7.09 17.75
CA THR A 307 19.39 6.69 16.44
C THR A 307 18.81 7.61 15.37
N VAL A 308 19.69 8.27 14.62
CA VAL A 308 19.29 9.12 13.46
C VAL A 308 19.47 8.30 12.20
N LEU A 309 18.43 8.23 11.39
CA LEU A 309 18.40 7.51 10.12
C LEU A 309 18.30 8.52 8.98
N THR A 310 19.24 8.44 8.06
CA THR A 310 19.27 9.18 6.79
C THR A 310 19.16 8.22 5.62
N ASP A 311 18.87 8.72 4.43
CA ASP A 311 18.75 7.89 3.23
C ASP A 311 20.09 7.21 2.92
N GLN A 312 20.01 5.90 2.80
CA GLN A 312 21.10 5.09 2.24
C GLN A 312 20.82 4.93 0.75
N VAL A 313 21.72 5.45 -0.07
CA VAL A 313 21.70 5.21 -1.52
C VAL A 313 22.34 3.84 -1.74
N PRO A 314 21.71 2.92 -2.47
CA PRO A 314 22.36 1.68 -2.84
C PRO A 314 23.64 2.00 -3.64
N ASP A 315 24.78 1.45 -3.24
CA ASP A 315 25.98 1.41 -4.09
C ASP A 315 25.68 0.45 -5.26
N LEU A 316 25.03 0.97 -6.27
CA LEU A 316 24.83 0.28 -7.55
C LEU A 316 25.99 0.69 -8.46
N GLU A 317 27.09 -0.05 -8.43
CA GLU A 317 27.97 -0.12 -9.59
C GLU A 317 27.20 -0.85 -10.71
N ILE A 318 26.66 -0.08 -11.65
CA ILE A 318 26.02 -0.56 -12.86
C ILE A 318 27.05 -0.65 -13.96
#